data_50265613b96854d14ea3aad3776466b0
#
_entry.id   50265613b96854d14ea3aad3776466b0
#
_cell.length_a   1.000
_cell.length_b   1.000
_cell.length_c   1.000
_cell.angle_alpha   90.00
_cell.angle_beta   90.00
_cell.angle_gamma   90.00
#
_symmetry.space_group_name_H-M   'P 1'
#
loop_
_entity.id
_entity.type
_entity.pdbx_description
1 polymer ?
#
loop_
_entity_poly.entity_id
_entity_poly.type
_entity_poly.pdbx_seq_one_letter_code
_entity_poly.pdbx_strand_id
1 'polypeptide(L)'
;MVSQSRSKVIKDFIEYYPKYSTPEKTYRDMIKEKGYTHSQQTTKDTQWDILNFMIDEQMKYTREDYVIFDRCPIDNIAYSIWACAKQESDIDTEFVEKCMPLVKESMKFLDIIFFTPITKVAKVELEDNDERDVDPVFVEEIDHLLKAIKKDWDQNHDSKFFEHDDRPAMIDIFGNPNERIQISKLYLDADGDCIGETDSPLVTEEELREMEYYKYKFGISDDKTKALNDPKGLDGGYK
;
A
#
# COMPACT_ATOMS: atom_id res chain seq x y z
N MET A 1 -2.14 9.59 14.47
CA MET A 1 -2.85 8.42 14.88
C MET A 1 -2.70 7.22 13.97
N VAL A 2 -2.41 7.47 12.81
CA VAL A 2 -1.95 6.44 11.93
C VAL A 2 -0.81 5.61 12.57
N SER A 3 -0.02 6.15 13.51
CA SER A 3 1.18 5.50 14.04
C SER A 3 0.94 4.43 15.11
N GLN A 4 0.06 4.59 16.11
CA GLN A 4 -0.11 3.51 17.09
C GLN A 4 -0.98 2.37 16.58
N SER A 5 -2.00 2.67 15.77
CA SER A 5 -2.75 1.61 15.10
C SER A 5 -1.86 0.87 14.08
N ARG A 6 -0.96 1.59 13.36
CA ARG A 6 -0.01 0.97 12.43
C ARG A 6 1.10 0.22 13.16
N SER A 7 1.71 0.78 14.22
CA SER A 7 2.66 0.04 15.06
C SER A 7 2.03 -1.18 15.70
N LYS A 8 0.73 -1.14 16.02
CA LYS A 8 -0.02 -2.30 16.50
C LYS A 8 -0.22 -3.32 15.38
N VAL A 9 -0.59 -2.89 14.17
CA VAL A 9 -0.70 -3.78 13.00
C VAL A 9 0.59 -4.51 12.73
N ILE A 10 1.73 -3.80 12.76
CA ILE A 10 3.05 -4.40 12.56
C ILE A 10 3.37 -5.41 13.67
N LYS A 11 3.09 -5.09 14.93
CA LYS A 11 3.30 -6.02 16.06
C LYS A 11 2.46 -7.28 15.91
N ASP A 12 1.17 -7.12 15.62
CA ASP A 12 0.25 -8.24 15.42
C ASP A 12 0.72 -9.10 14.22
N PHE A 13 1.23 -8.47 13.16
CA PHE A 13 1.76 -9.13 11.98
C PHE A 13 3.02 -9.94 12.30
N ILE A 14 4.01 -9.37 12.98
CA ILE A 14 5.24 -10.05 13.36
C ILE A 14 4.98 -11.17 14.39
N GLU A 15 4.02 -10.98 15.30
CA GLU A 15 3.60 -12.03 16.23
C GLU A 15 3.06 -13.25 15.48
N TYR A 16 2.35 -13.02 14.36
CA TYR A 16 1.82 -14.09 13.54
C TYR A 16 2.85 -14.68 12.56
N TYR A 17 3.67 -13.83 11.93
CA TYR A 17 4.75 -14.20 11.00
C TYR A 17 6.13 -13.91 11.61
N PRO A 18 6.66 -14.80 12.44
CA PRO A 18 7.87 -14.52 13.24
C PRO A 18 9.17 -14.45 12.45
N LYS A 19 9.18 -14.79 11.15
CA LYS A 19 10.31 -14.53 10.26
C LYS A 19 10.50 -13.04 9.98
N TYR A 20 9.41 -12.24 10.04
CA TYR A 20 9.48 -10.83 9.75
C TYR A 20 10.07 -10.02 10.91
N SER A 21 10.82 -9.00 10.53
CA SER A 21 11.39 -8.01 11.45
C SER A 21 11.10 -6.60 10.94
N THR A 22 11.35 -5.59 11.77
CA THR A 22 11.34 -4.18 11.35
C THR A 22 12.76 -3.66 11.20
N PRO A 23 13.00 -2.62 10.37
CA PRO A 23 14.26 -1.91 10.37
C PRO A 23 14.64 -1.42 11.78
N GLU A 24 15.95 -1.32 12.04
CA GLU A 24 16.47 -0.79 13.31
C GLU A 24 16.07 0.67 13.54
N LYS A 25 15.95 1.43 12.44
CA LYS A 25 15.62 2.85 12.43
C LYS A 25 14.39 3.11 11.58
N THR A 26 13.52 3.98 12.09
CA THR A 26 12.34 4.45 11.37
C THR A 26 12.54 5.90 10.90
N TYR A 27 11.71 6.36 9.95
CA TYR A 27 11.70 7.77 9.54
C TYR A 27 11.40 8.72 10.72
N ARG A 28 10.68 8.25 11.76
CA ARG A 28 10.43 9.05 12.98
C ARG A 28 11.66 9.26 13.80
N ASP A 29 12.52 8.26 13.89
CA ASP A 29 13.80 8.37 14.58
C ASP A 29 14.67 9.42 13.87
N MET A 30 14.69 9.41 12.53
CA MET A 30 15.39 10.41 11.73
C MET A 30 14.83 11.82 11.91
N ILE A 31 13.50 11.99 11.88
CA ILE A 31 12.83 13.27 12.15
C ILE A 31 13.23 13.81 13.52
N LYS A 32 13.20 12.98 14.54
CA LYS A 32 13.54 13.33 15.92
C LYS A 32 15.03 13.72 16.05
N GLU A 33 15.93 12.96 15.43
CA GLU A 33 17.37 13.24 15.43
C GLU A 33 17.69 14.56 14.74
N LYS A 34 17.00 14.89 13.64
CA LYS A 34 17.19 16.14 12.89
C LYS A 34 16.41 17.32 13.48
N GLY A 35 15.53 17.07 14.45
CA GLY A 35 14.69 18.13 15.05
C GLY A 35 13.67 18.73 14.08
N TYR A 36 13.23 17.96 13.09
CA TYR A 36 12.26 18.43 12.11
C TYR A 36 10.84 18.49 12.67
N THR A 37 10.10 19.50 12.25
CA THR A 37 8.64 19.49 12.35
C THR A 37 8.05 18.59 11.25
N HIS A 38 6.96 17.93 11.54
CA HIS A 38 6.32 16.98 10.63
C HIS A 38 4.80 17.21 10.57
N SER A 39 4.09 16.38 9.83
CA SER A 39 2.65 16.52 9.57
C SER A 39 2.31 17.78 8.76
N GLN A 40 1.40 18.61 9.23
CA GLN A 40 0.92 19.79 8.52
C GLN A 40 1.98 20.88 8.31
N GLN A 41 3.01 20.92 9.16
CA GLN A 41 4.08 21.93 9.12
C GLN A 41 5.34 21.46 8.36
N THR A 42 5.18 20.50 7.47
CA THR A 42 6.32 19.93 6.73
C THR A 42 6.89 20.91 5.70
N THR A 43 8.17 20.75 5.39
CA THR A 43 8.92 21.56 4.39
C THR A 43 9.50 20.68 3.29
N LYS A 44 10.00 21.28 2.20
CA LYS A 44 10.75 20.59 1.14
C LYS A 44 11.91 19.77 1.71
N ASP A 45 12.72 20.37 2.57
CA ASP A 45 13.89 19.71 3.16
C ASP A 45 13.45 18.50 4.00
N THR A 46 12.41 18.66 4.82
CA THR A 46 11.87 17.58 5.64
C THR A 46 11.36 16.42 4.78
N GLN A 47 10.54 16.71 3.77
CA GLN A 47 9.97 15.66 2.91
C GLN A 47 11.03 14.99 2.03
N TRP A 48 12.01 15.75 1.57
CA TRP A 48 13.14 15.22 0.82
C TRP A 48 13.97 14.23 1.64
N ASP A 49 14.28 14.60 2.87
CA ASP A 49 15.07 13.77 3.78
C ASP A 49 14.30 12.51 4.19
N ILE A 50 12.98 12.62 4.44
CA ILE A 50 12.12 11.47 4.73
C ILE A 50 12.07 10.51 3.53
N LEU A 51 11.89 11.04 2.31
CA LEU A 51 11.84 10.24 1.09
C LEU A 51 13.14 9.45 0.88
N ASN A 52 14.27 10.15 0.92
CA ASN A 52 15.57 9.50 0.74
C ASN A 52 15.84 8.47 1.84
N PHE A 53 15.54 8.79 3.10
CA PHE A 53 15.67 7.84 4.20
C PHE A 53 14.85 6.57 3.96
N MET A 54 13.59 6.70 3.53
CA MET A 54 12.72 5.54 3.25
C MET A 54 13.28 4.67 2.11
N ILE A 55 13.76 5.30 1.04
CA ILE A 55 14.36 4.61 -0.10
C ILE A 55 15.65 3.90 0.32
N ASP A 56 16.54 4.61 1.03
CA ASP A 56 17.80 4.04 1.52
C ASP A 56 17.59 2.86 2.47
N GLU A 57 16.54 2.93 3.31
CA GLU A 57 16.18 1.80 4.19
C GLU A 57 15.67 0.61 3.38
N GLN A 58 14.81 0.81 2.39
CA GLN A 58 14.31 -0.27 1.54
C GLN A 58 15.44 -0.98 0.78
N MET A 59 16.41 -0.22 0.27
CA MET A 59 17.55 -0.76 -0.50
C MET A 59 18.53 -1.61 0.33
N LYS A 60 18.45 -1.59 1.66
CA LYS A 60 19.31 -2.40 2.53
C LYS A 60 18.89 -3.87 2.59
N TYR A 61 17.68 -4.17 2.22
CA TYR A 61 17.05 -5.47 2.42
C TYR A 61 16.68 -6.12 1.10
N THR A 62 16.66 -7.44 1.11
CA THR A 62 16.17 -8.31 0.05
C THR A 62 14.91 -9.04 0.50
N ARG A 63 14.26 -9.75 -0.39
CA ARG A 63 13.11 -10.60 -0.06
C ARG A 63 13.42 -11.66 1.01
N GLU A 64 14.66 -12.14 1.04
CA GLU A 64 15.11 -13.16 2.00
C GLU A 64 15.24 -12.63 3.44
N ASP A 65 15.24 -11.29 3.61
CA ASP A 65 15.38 -10.65 4.93
C ASP A 65 14.07 -10.56 5.71
N TYR A 66 12.91 -10.77 5.06
CA TYR A 66 11.57 -10.70 5.66
C TYR A 66 11.36 -9.43 6.50
N VAL A 67 11.38 -8.27 5.84
CA VAL A 67 11.25 -6.98 6.51
C VAL A 67 9.89 -6.35 6.25
N ILE A 68 9.25 -5.85 7.32
CA ILE A 68 8.04 -5.04 7.24
C ILE A 68 8.33 -3.59 7.66
N PHE A 69 8.05 -2.64 6.78
CA PHE A 69 8.26 -1.21 7.01
C PHE A 69 7.00 -0.53 7.57
N ASP A 70 7.18 0.38 8.54
CA ASP A 70 6.12 1.32 8.94
C ASP A 70 6.12 2.51 7.99
N ARG A 71 5.29 2.48 6.97
CA ARG A 71 5.18 3.39 5.84
C ARG A 71 6.17 3.11 4.71
N CYS A 72 5.86 3.67 3.56
CA CYS A 72 6.69 3.62 2.36
C CYS A 72 6.69 4.98 1.63
N PRO A 73 7.49 5.17 0.58
CA PRO A 73 7.54 6.41 -0.20
C PRO A 73 6.21 6.93 -0.72
N ILE A 74 5.19 6.06 -0.89
CA ILE A 74 3.82 6.47 -1.25
C ILE A 74 3.19 7.35 -0.16
N ASP A 75 3.44 7.07 1.11
CA ASP A 75 2.99 7.95 2.18
C ASP A 75 3.63 9.34 2.04
N ASN A 76 4.95 9.40 1.81
CA ASN A 76 5.69 10.66 1.68
C ASN A 76 5.15 11.52 0.54
N ILE A 77 4.93 10.94 -0.65
CA ILE A 77 4.41 11.70 -1.78
C ILE A 77 2.97 12.18 -1.56
N ALA A 78 2.13 11.40 -0.86
CA ALA A 78 0.78 11.82 -0.51
C ALA A 78 0.80 13.06 0.42
N TYR A 79 1.68 13.08 1.42
CA TYR A 79 1.89 14.26 2.28
C TYR A 79 2.42 15.45 1.50
N SER A 80 3.33 15.25 0.57
CA SER A 80 3.89 16.33 -0.28
C SER A 80 2.82 16.91 -1.21
N ILE A 81 1.97 16.08 -1.82
CA ILE A 81 0.84 16.53 -2.64
C ILE A 81 -0.15 17.33 -1.80
N TRP A 82 -0.47 16.87 -0.60
CA TRP A 82 -1.35 17.57 0.31
C TRP A 82 -0.80 18.95 0.68
N ALA A 83 0.44 19.03 1.11
CA ALA A 83 1.11 20.29 1.50
C ALA A 83 1.18 21.27 0.32
N CYS A 84 1.48 20.80 -0.89
CA CYS A 84 1.47 21.59 -2.11
C CYS A 84 0.07 22.17 -2.38
N ALA A 85 -0.98 21.37 -2.22
CA ALA A 85 -2.37 21.81 -2.45
C ALA A 85 -2.84 22.85 -1.43
N LYS A 86 -2.40 22.76 -0.17
CA LYS A 86 -2.73 23.73 0.89
C LYS A 86 -2.00 25.06 0.76
N GLN A 87 -0.85 25.10 0.11
CA GLN A 87 -0.03 26.30 -0.07
C GLN A 87 0.39 27.00 1.24
N GLU A 88 0.50 26.22 2.32
CA GLU A 88 0.89 26.71 3.66
C GLU A 88 2.35 26.38 3.99
N SER A 89 3.08 25.77 3.06
CA SER A 89 4.51 25.45 3.17
C SER A 89 5.26 25.86 1.91
N ASP A 90 6.57 25.63 1.88
CA ASP A 90 7.43 25.86 0.71
C ASP A 90 7.30 24.74 -0.37
N ILE A 91 6.51 23.70 -0.11
CA ILE A 91 6.28 22.59 -1.05
C ILE A 91 5.42 23.06 -2.21
N ASP A 92 5.95 22.95 -3.41
CA ASP A 92 5.31 23.33 -4.66
C ASP A 92 5.22 22.16 -5.64
N THR A 93 4.59 22.40 -6.79
CA THR A 93 4.41 21.39 -7.84
C THR A 93 5.73 20.86 -8.39
N GLU A 94 6.75 21.72 -8.54
CA GLU A 94 8.08 21.33 -9.03
C GLU A 94 8.73 20.31 -8.08
N PHE A 95 8.62 20.54 -6.78
CA PHE A 95 9.10 19.60 -5.77
C PHE A 95 8.41 18.25 -5.85
N VAL A 96 7.06 18.26 -5.94
CA VAL A 96 6.27 17.02 -6.07
C VAL A 96 6.66 16.26 -7.35
N GLU A 97 6.76 16.94 -8.48
CA GLU A 97 7.18 16.34 -9.76
C GLU A 97 8.60 15.76 -9.70
N LYS A 98 9.50 16.38 -8.97
CA LYS A 98 10.86 15.89 -8.73
C LYS A 98 10.86 14.59 -7.89
N CYS A 99 9.96 14.48 -6.92
CA CYS A 99 9.87 13.30 -6.05
C CYS A 99 9.22 12.09 -6.74
N MET A 100 8.27 12.29 -7.64
CA MET A 100 7.50 11.22 -8.28
C MET A 100 8.35 10.11 -8.92
N PRO A 101 9.38 10.41 -9.74
CA PRO A 101 10.23 9.37 -10.33
C PRO A 101 10.97 8.53 -9.30
N LEU A 102 11.40 9.14 -8.19
CA LEU A 102 12.08 8.44 -7.10
C LEU A 102 11.12 7.50 -6.37
N VAL A 103 9.89 7.97 -6.10
CA VAL A 103 8.84 7.14 -5.53
C VAL A 103 8.55 5.95 -6.44
N LYS A 104 8.32 6.21 -7.73
CA LYS A 104 8.04 5.17 -8.73
C LYS A 104 9.14 4.11 -8.78
N GLU A 105 10.38 4.52 -8.88
CA GLU A 105 11.54 3.63 -8.93
C GLU A 105 11.69 2.81 -7.63
N SER A 106 11.35 3.39 -6.48
CA SER A 106 11.47 2.71 -5.19
C SER A 106 10.41 1.62 -4.95
N MET A 107 9.31 1.63 -5.69
CA MET A 107 8.23 0.66 -5.52
C MET A 107 8.65 -0.77 -5.87
N LYS A 108 9.62 -0.94 -6.76
CA LYS A 108 10.17 -2.25 -7.12
C LYS A 108 10.91 -2.98 -5.98
N PHE A 109 11.26 -2.27 -4.90
CA PHE A 109 11.86 -2.87 -3.70
C PHE A 109 10.82 -3.44 -2.73
N LEU A 110 9.54 -3.32 -3.04
CA LEU A 110 8.43 -3.80 -2.21
C LEU A 110 7.66 -4.89 -2.94
N ASP A 111 7.32 -5.96 -2.23
CA ASP A 111 6.48 -7.03 -2.75
C ASP A 111 4.99 -6.72 -2.53
N ILE A 112 4.66 -6.23 -1.32
CA ILE A 112 3.29 -5.94 -0.91
C ILE A 112 3.23 -4.61 -0.15
N ILE A 113 2.20 -3.81 -0.45
CA ILE A 113 1.80 -2.66 0.36
C ILE A 113 0.47 -2.97 1.03
N PHE A 114 0.48 -3.13 2.34
CA PHE A 114 -0.75 -3.22 3.12
C PHE A 114 -1.30 -1.82 3.40
N PHE A 115 -2.37 -1.48 2.71
CA PHE A 115 -3.06 -0.22 2.89
C PHE A 115 -4.15 -0.35 3.97
N THR A 116 -4.15 0.55 4.94
CA THR A 116 -5.13 0.59 6.03
C THR A 116 -6.07 1.77 5.84
N PRO A 117 -7.14 1.64 5.00
CA PRO A 117 -8.04 2.74 4.72
C PRO A 117 -8.90 3.10 5.93
N ILE A 118 -9.31 4.36 6.02
CA ILE A 118 -10.39 4.76 6.91
C ILE A 118 -11.70 4.21 6.35
N THR A 119 -12.38 3.36 7.12
CA THR A 119 -13.65 2.77 6.72
C THR A 119 -14.76 3.14 7.70
N LYS A 120 -16.01 3.13 7.22
CA LYS A 120 -17.19 3.35 8.08
C LYS A 120 -17.44 2.20 9.06
N VAL A 121 -16.89 1.03 8.77
CA VAL A 121 -17.13 -0.21 9.52
C VAL A 121 -16.15 -0.38 10.68
N ALA A 122 -14.91 0.06 10.49
CA ALA A 122 -13.88 0.03 11.52
C ALA A 122 -13.54 1.45 11.93
N LYS A 123 -14.21 1.96 12.97
CA LYS A 123 -13.78 3.20 13.62
C LYS A 123 -12.42 2.95 14.26
N VAL A 124 -11.39 3.57 13.71
CA VAL A 124 -10.09 3.62 14.37
C VAL A 124 -10.22 4.61 15.52
N GLU A 125 -10.21 4.10 16.76
CA GLU A 125 -10.13 4.98 17.93
C GLU A 125 -8.81 5.74 17.88
N LEU A 126 -8.94 7.06 17.80
CA LEU A 126 -7.81 7.98 17.78
C LEU A 126 -7.30 8.12 19.22
N GLU A 127 -6.21 7.41 19.57
CA GLU A 127 -5.53 7.68 20.83
C GLU A 127 -4.77 9.00 20.71
N ASP A 128 -5.13 9.93 21.57
CA ASP A 128 -4.48 11.24 21.71
C ASP A 128 -3.12 11.04 22.40
N ASN A 129 -2.03 11.35 21.71
CA ASN A 129 -0.72 11.43 22.31
C ASN A 129 0.08 12.56 21.66
N ASP A 130 0.97 13.20 22.44
CA ASP A 130 1.70 14.43 22.12
C ASP A 130 2.54 14.41 20.81
N GLU A 131 2.62 13.29 20.14
CA GLU A 131 3.42 13.12 18.90
C GLU A 131 2.59 13.17 17.62
N ARG A 132 1.29 13.59 17.68
CA ARG A 132 0.37 13.46 16.56
C ARG A 132 -0.47 14.69 16.34
N ASP A 133 -0.54 15.02 15.07
CA ASP A 133 -1.58 15.90 14.59
C ASP A 133 -2.90 15.11 14.53
N VAL A 134 -3.82 15.45 15.44
CA VAL A 134 -5.11 14.75 15.62
C VAL A 134 -6.21 15.45 14.83
N ASP A 135 -5.86 16.31 13.86
CA ASP A 135 -6.86 16.95 13.01
C ASP A 135 -7.58 15.89 12.16
N PRO A 136 -8.85 15.60 12.41
CA PRO A 136 -9.60 14.59 11.67
C PRO A 136 -9.72 14.92 10.18
N VAL A 137 -9.75 16.21 9.84
CA VAL A 137 -9.86 16.68 8.44
C VAL A 137 -8.57 16.36 7.69
N PHE A 138 -7.42 16.66 8.29
CA PHE A 138 -6.12 16.32 7.74
C PHE A 138 -5.98 14.81 7.50
N VAL A 139 -6.36 14.00 8.49
CA VAL A 139 -6.27 12.54 8.40
C VAL A 139 -7.17 12.01 7.28
N GLU A 140 -8.38 12.56 7.13
CA GLU A 140 -9.32 12.18 6.06
C GLU A 140 -8.82 12.61 4.67
N GLU A 141 -8.25 13.80 4.54
CA GLU A 141 -7.68 14.29 3.28
C GLU A 141 -6.49 13.44 2.81
N ILE A 142 -5.60 13.05 3.74
CA ILE A 142 -4.49 12.12 3.42
C ILE A 142 -5.03 10.74 3.00
N ASP A 143 -6.03 10.22 3.70
CA ASP A 143 -6.66 8.94 3.33
C ASP A 143 -7.28 8.99 1.93
N HIS A 144 -7.93 10.10 1.57
CA HIS A 144 -8.46 10.32 0.22
C HIS A 144 -7.36 10.33 -0.85
N LEU A 145 -6.22 10.98 -0.58
CA LEU A 145 -5.08 10.98 -1.49
C LEU A 145 -4.49 9.57 -1.67
N LEU A 146 -4.31 8.84 -0.57
CA LEU A 146 -3.82 7.46 -0.64
C LEU A 146 -4.78 6.54 -1.40
N LYS A 147 -6.10 6.71 -1.23
CA LYS A 147 -7.12 5.99 -2.01
C LYS A 147 -7.07 6.37 -3.50
N ALA A 148 -6.80 7.63 -3.82
CA ALA A 148 -6.63 8.06 -5.20
C ALA A 148 -5.38 7.45 -5.85
N ILE A 149 -4.26 7.39 -5.13
CA ILE A 149 -3.03 6.73 -5.57
C ILE A 149 -3.26 5.22 -5.77
N LYS A 150 -3.98 4.56 -4.85
CA LYS A 150 -4.35 3.15 -5.01
C LYS A 150 -5.24 2.93 -6.23
N LYS A 151 -6.18 3.83 -6.50
CA LYS A 151 -7.01 3.76 -7.70
C LYS A 151 -6.17 3.93 -8.97
N ASP A 152 -5.17 4.80 -8.96
CA ASP A 152 -4.20 4.95 -10.06
C ASP A 152 -3.42 3.64 -10.27
N TRP A 153 -2.98 2.97 -9.19
CA TRP A 153 -2.34 1.65 -9.25
C TRP A 153 -3.24 0.60 -9.90
N ASP A 154 -4.53 0.58 -9.56
CA ASP A 154 -5.49 -0.42 -10.04
C ASP A 154 -5.89 -0.23 -11.51
N GLN A 155 -6.06 1.03 -11.95
CA GLN A 155 -6.73 1.36 -13.20
C GLN A 155 -5.83 1.96 -14.29
N ASN A 156 -4.59 2.34 -13.96
CA ASN A 156 -3.75 3.12 -14.86
C ASN A 156 -2.49 2.36 -15.28
N HIS A 157 -2.38 2.04 -16.56
CA HIS A 157 -1.19 1.43 -17.14
C HIS A 157 -0.01 2.41 -17.24
N ASP A 158 -0.28 3.72 -17.31
CA ASP A 158 0.72 4.79 -17.36
C ASP A 158 0.82 5.56 -16.04
N SER A 159 0.78 4.84 -14.92
CA SER A 159 0.85 5.43 -13.59
C SER A 159 2.14 6.24 -13.39
N LYS A 160 2.02 7.38 -12.70
CA LYS A 160 3.17 8.19 -12.28
C LYS A 160 3.86 7.64 -11.03
N PHE A 161 3.21 6.74 -10.31
CA PHE A 161 3.66 6.19 -9.03
C PHE A 161 4.14 4.75 -9.11
N PHE A 162 3.77 4.01 -10.16
CA PHE A 162 4.05 2.59 -10.29
C PHE A 162 4.49 2.23 -11.69
N GLU A 163 5.45 1.32 -11.82
CA GLU A 163 5.70 0.64 -13.09
C GLU A 163 4.61 -0.40 -13.35
N HIS A 164 4.36 -0.73 -14.61
CA HIS A 164 3.29 -1.68 -14.94
C HIS A 164 3.63 -3.11 -14.51
N ASP A 165 4.85 -3.54 -14.83
CA ASP A 165 5.26 -4.94 -14.72
C ASP A 165 6.09 -5.24 -13.45
N ASP A 166 6.50 -4.21 -12.72
CA ASP A 166 7.37 -4.34 -11.53
C ASP A 166 6.85 -3.43 -10.41
N ARG A 167 5.67 -3.74 -9.91
CA ARG A 167 4.99 -3.00 -8.85
C ARG A 167 4.53 -3.92 -7.73
N PRO A 168 4.56 -3.45 -6.47
CA PRO A 168 4.06 -4.23 -5.36
C PRO A 168 2.55 -4.47 -5.48
N ALA A 169 2.08 -5.58 -4.93
CA ALA A 169 0.64 -5.76 -4.70
C ALA A 169 0.15 -4.73 -3.68
N MET A 170 -0.96 -4.04 -3.96
CA MET A 170 -1.54 -3.04 -3.05
C MET A 170 -2.87 -3.52 -2.47
N ILE A 171 -2.85 -3.93 -1.20
CA ILE A 171 -3.90 -4.71 -0.56
C ILE A 171 -4.53 -3.92 0.59
N ASP A 172 -5.86 -3.78 0.57
CA ASP A 172 -6.59 -3.20 1.69
C ASP A 172 -6.66 -4.18 2.85
N ILE A 173 -6.13 -3.77 4.02
CA ILE A 173 -6.33 -4.49 5.27
C ILE A 173 -7.16 -3.63 6.22
N PHE A 174 -8.24 -4.19 6.74
CA PHE A 174 -9.19 -3.49 7.59
C PHE A 174 -9.75 -4.41 8.68
N GLY A 175 -10.55 -3.85 9.57
CA GLY A 175 -11.15 -4.59 10.66
C GLY A 175 -10.25 -4.73 11.89
N ASN A 176 -10.55 -5.70 12.73
CA ASN A 176 -9.79 -6.03 13.92
C ASN A 176 -8.46 -6.76 13.59
N PRO A 177 -7.54 -6.97 14.54
CA PRO A 177 -6.27 -7.63 14.28
C PRO A 177 -6.39 -8.99 13.60
N ASN A 178 -7.35 -9.81 14.03
CA ASN A 178 -7.54 -11.14 13.45
C ASN A 178 -8.01 -11.06 11.99
N GLU A 179 -8.94 -10.14 11.68
CA GLU A 179 -9.42 -9.91 10.32
C GLU A 179 -8.29 -9.47 9.39
N ARG A 180 -7.41 -8.58 9.84
CA ARG A 180 -6.23 -8.13 9.09
C ARG A 180 -5.28 -9.27 8.78
N ILE A 181 -5.02 -10.15 9.77
CA ILE A 181 -4.21 -11.35 9.55
C ILE A 181 -4.91 -12.32 8.58
N GLN A 182 -6.23 -12.49 8.67
CA GLN A 182 -6.94 -13.33 7.69
C GLN A 182 -6.83 -12.78 6.27
N ILE A 183 -6.86 -11.45 6.08
CA ILE A 183 -6.63 -10.83 4.77
C ILE A 183 -5.19 -11.09 4.31
N SER A 184 -4.19 -10.92 5.17
CA SER A 184 -2.78 -11.15 4.78
C SER A 184 -2.51 -12.60 4.34
N LYS A 185 -3.22 -13.59 4.91
CA LYS A 185 -3.13 -15.01 4.51
C LYS A 185 -3.60 -15.31 3.10
N LEU A 186 -4.29 -14.40 2.45
CA LEU A 186 -4.67 -14.54 1.04
C LEU A 186 -3.47 -14.28 0.11
N TYR A 187 -2.41 -13.67 0.64
CA TYR A 187 -1.24 -13.22 -0.11
C TYR A 187 0.08 -13.75 0.42
N LEU A 188 0.06 -14.31 1.63
CA LEU A 188 1.22 -14.91 2.28
C LEU A 188 0.86 -16.31 2.75
N ASP A 189 1.79 -17.24 2.55
CA ASP A 189 1.64 -18.60 3.07
C ASP A 189 1.87 -18.69 4.60
N ALA A 190 1.88 -19.90 5.14
CA ALA A 190 2.07 -20.13 6.57
C ALA A 190 3.47 -19.72 7.07
N ASP A 191 4.44 -19.71 6.20
CA ASP A 191 5.83 -19.33 6.49
C ASP A 191 6.08 -17.82 6.26
N GLY A 192 5.12 -17.10 5.67
CA GLY A 192 5.19 -15.68 5.38
C GLY A 192 5.75 -15.37 3.99
N ASP A 193 5.92 -16.36 3.14
CA ASP A 193 6.35 -16.16 1.76
C ASP A 193 5.18 -15.66 0.90
N CYS A 194 5.47 -14.76 -0.06
CA CYS A 194 4.45 -14.24 -0.95
C CYS A 194 3.89 -15.35 -1.84
N ILE A 195 2.57 -15.53 -1.82
CA ILE A 195 1.88 -16.48 -2.67
C ILE A 195 1.83 -15.90 -4.09
N GLY A 196 2.28 -16.67 -5.10
CA GLY A 196 2.24 -16.26 -6.51
C GLY A 196 3.59 -15.86 -7.11
N GLU A 197 4.66 -15.84 -6.33
CA GLU A 197 6.03 -15.68 -6.83
C GLU A 197 6.73 -17.01 -7.17
N THR A 198 6.06 -18.13 -6.91
CA THR A 198 6.50 -19.43 -7.39
C THR A 198 6.01 -19.64 -8.82
N ASP A 199 6.71 -20.45 -9.61
CA ASP A 199 6.37 -20.80 -11.01
C ASP A 199 4.98 -21.47 -11.17
N SER A 200 4.22 -21.57 -10.11
CA SER A 200 2.84 -22.06 -10.10
C SER A 200 1.89 -20.94 -9.70
N PRO A 201 1.07 -20.42 -10.61
CA PRO A 201 0.02 -19.47 -10.27
C PRO A 201 -0.95 -20.14 -9.28
N LEU A 202 -1.40 -19.36 -8.26
CA LEU A 202 -2.42 -19.81 -7.27
C LEU A 202 -3.70 -20.29 -7.90
N VAL A 203 -4.01 -19.77 -9.08
CA VAL A 203 -5.20 -20.10 -9.85
C VAL A 203 -4.71 -20.42 -11.26
N THR A 204 -5.06 -21.58 -11.77
CA THR A 204 -4.77 -21.97 -13.13
C THR A 204 -5.54 -21.07 -14.11
N GLU A 205 -5.05 -20.93 -15.36
CA GLU A 205 -5.81 -20.23 -16.40
C GLU A 205 -7.23 -20.79 -16.58
N GLU A 206 -7.43 -22.08 -16.34
CA GLU A 206 -8.72 -22.76 -16.45
C GLU A 206 -9.67 -22.31 -15.33
N GLU A 207 -9.18 -22.24 -14.10
CA GLU A 207 -9.96 -21.73 -12.95
C GLU A 207 -10.29 -20.24 -13.09
N LEU A 208 -9.36 -19.42 -13.64
CA LEU A 208 -9.65 -18.02 -13.95
C LEU A 208 -10.76 -17.87 -14.99
N ARG A 209 -10.75 -18.70 -16.05
CA ARG A 209 -11.79 -18.71 -17.08
C ARG A 209 -13.14 -19.14 -16.51
N GLU A 210 -13.16 -20.15 -15.65
CA GLU A 210 -14.36 -20.56 -14.95
C GLU A 210 -14.92 -19.44 -14.05
N MET A 211 -14.06 -18.76 -13.31
CA MET A 211 -14.47 -17.62 -12.48
C MET A 211 -15.02 -16.47 -13.32
N GLU A 212 -14.38 -16.14 -14.46
CA GLU A 212 -14.88 -15.11 -15.39
C GLU A 212 -16.23 -15.53 -16.02
N TYR A 213 -16.39 -16.79 -16.38
CA TYR A 213 -17.65 -17.32 -16.87
C TYR A 213 -18.79 -17.20 -15.86
N TYR A 214 -18.53 -17.57 -14.60
CA TYR A 214 -19.52 -17.44 -13.54
C TYR A 214 -19.88 -15.98 -13.25
N LYS A 215 -18.89 -15.09 -13.22
CA LYS A 215 -19.14 -13.66 -13.09
C LYS A 215 -20.01 -13.12 -14.21
N TYR A 216 -19.74 -13.50 -15.44
CA TYR A 216 -20.56 -13.16 -16.60
C TYR A 216 -21.99 -13.72 -16.48
N LYS A 217 -22.12 -15.01 -16.21
CA LYS A 217 -23.39 -15.71 -16.09
C LYS A 217 -24.31 -15.11 -15.03
N PHE A 218 -23.73 -14.63 -13.92
CA PHE A 218 -24.47 -14.01 -12.82
C PHE A 218 -24.52 -12.50 -12.88
N GLY A 219 -24.05 -11.89 -13.98
CA GLY A 219 -24.09 -10.43 -14.17
C GLY A 219 -23.15 -9.64 -13.27
N ILE A 220 -22.08 -10.27 -12.75
CA ILE A 220 -21.10 -9.66 -11.85
C ILE A 220 -19.93 -9.03 -12.64
N SER A 221 -19.73 -9.46 -13.90
CA SER A 221 -18.64 -8.97 -14.78
C SER A 221 -19.19 -8.10 -15.90
N ASP A 222 -18.57 -6.94 -16.11
CA ASP A 222 -18.87 -6.03 -17.23
C ASP A 222 -18.25 -6.49 -18.56
N ASP A 223 -17.33 -7.46 -18.54
CA ASP A 223 -16.58 -7.91 -19.73
C ASP A 223 -17.33 -9.03 -20.48
N LYS A 224 -18.46 -8.66 -21.08
CA LYS A 224 -19.26 -9.55 -21.93
C LYS A 224 -18.50 -10.04 -23.17
N THR A 225 -17.51 -9.29 -23.63
CA THR A 225 -16.77 -9.57 -24.87
C THR A 225 -15.81 -10.73 -24.70
N LYS A 226 -15.21 -10.87 -23.53
CA LYS A 226 -14.24 -11.93 -23.24
C LYS A 226 -14.92 -13.29 -23.10
N ALA A 227 -16.08 -13.35 -22.43
CA ALA A 227 -16.85 -14.57 -22.27
C ALA A 227 -17.48 -15.09 -23.58
N LEU A 228 -17.85 -14.19 -24.49
CA LEU A 228 -18.42 -14.57 -25.80
C LEU A 228 -17.39 -15.09 -26.81
N ASN A 229 -16.11 -14.76 -26.63
CA ASN A 229 -15.03 -15.16 -27.54
C ASN A 229 -14.32 -16.46 -27.11
N ASP A 230 -14.76 -17.14 -26.05
CA ASP A 230 -14.23 -18.46 -25.65
C ASP A 230 -15.25 -19.59 -25.96
N PRO A 231 -15.24 -20.13 -27.19
CA PRO A 231 -16.22 -21.14 -27.62
C PRO A 231 -16.07 -22.51 -26.95
N LYS A 232 -15.00 -22.73 -26.18
CA LYS A 232 -14.75 -24.01 -25.52
C LYS A 232 -15.29 -24.09 -24.10
N GLY A 233 -15.52 -22.97 -23.44
CA GLY A 233 -15.96 -22.94 -22.05
C GLY A 233 -17.48 -23.04 -21.88
N LEU A 234 -18.25 -22.65 -22.89
CA LEU A 234 -19.66 -22.35 -22.69
C LEU A 234 -20.64 -23.51 -22.97
N ASP A 235 -20.28 -24.44 -23.82
CA ASP A 235 -21.21 -25.51 -24.25
C ASP A 235 -20.86 -26.91 -23.74
N GLY A 236 -19.83 -27.07 -22.94
CA GLY A 236 -19.22 -28.39 -22.64
C GLY A 236 -19.75 -29.12 -21.41
N GLY A 237 -20.64 -28.60 -20.62
CA GLY A 237 -20.65 -29.22 -19.35
C GLY A 237 -21.84 -29.32 -18.44
N TYR A 238 -23.05 -29.11 -18.83
CA TYR A 238 -24.19 -29.52 -17.94
C TYR A 238 -25.38 -29.99 -18.79
N LYS A 239 -25.36 -31.27 -19.06
CA LYS A 239 -26.58 -32.04 -19.28
C LYS A 239 -26.91 -32.80 -18.03
#